data_86b5630d57c2f837ce94f3da82181819
#
_entry.id   86b5630d57c2f837ce94f3da82181819
#
_cell.length_a   1.000
_cell.length_b   1.000
_cell.length_c   1.000
_cell.angle_alpha   90.00
_cell.angle_beta   90.00
_cell.angle_gamma   90.00
#
_symmetry.space_group_name_H-M   'P 1'
#
loop_
_entity.id
_entity.type
_entity.pdbx_description
1 polymer ?
#
loop_
_entity_poly.entity_id
_entity_poly.type
_entity_poly.pdbx_seq_one_letter_code
_entity_poly.pdbx_strand_id
1 'polypeptide(L)'
;GIRILKLGATFPVDSNIIKKFSEDLNEIFVIEEKRSFIEMLIKEEVYNYPNKPLIVGKNDENNQSLVPGYGELTADDLSRIIFNRYSSKIGVESDNNKIKIISEVDNRVYGESLTSRSMYFCSGCPHNTSTVKLPEGDSAFGGIGCHLMAMFVDDGKAFGTTHMGGEG
;
A
#
# COMPACT_ATOMS: atom_id res chain seq x y z
N GLY A 1 -20.94 17.59 -8.69
CA GLY A 1 -21.00 16.59 -7.65
C GLY A 1 -19.94 15.52 -7.83
N ILE A 2 -19.75 14.64 -6.84
CA ILE A 2 -18.81 13.51 -6.91
C ILE A 2 -19.61 12.27 -7.30
N ARG A 3 -19.13 11.53 -8.29
CA ARG A 3 -19.61 10.19 -8.63
C ARG A 3 -18.63 9.15 -8.16
N ILE A 4 -19.09 7.99 -7.74
CA ILE A 4 -18.24 6.88 -7.28
C ILE A 4 -18.57 5.65 -8.12
N LEU A 5 -17.54 5.05 -8.69
CA LEU A 5 -17.60 3.75 -9.36
C LEU A 5 -16.80 2.74 -8.56
N LYS A 6 -17.45 1.67 -8.11
CA LYS A 6 -16.79 0.51 -7.55
C LYS A 6 -16.73 -0.60 -8.59
N LEU A 7 -15.54 -1.00 -8.98
CA LEU A 7 -15.34 -2.09 -9.90
C LEU A 7 -15.49 -3.43 -9.16
N GLY A 8 -16.37 -4.29 -9.63
CA GLY A 8 -16.53 -5.65 -9.13
C GLY A 8 -15.57 -6.65 -9.79
N ALA A 9 -15.21 -6.38 -11.05
CA ALA A 9 -14.19 -7.09 -11.80
C ALA A 9 -13.13 -6.10 -12.25
N THR A 10 -11.88 -6.39 -11.97
CA THR A 10 -10.75 -5.50 -12.26
C THR A 10 -10.02 -5.87 -13.54
N PHE A 11 -10.27 -7.06 -14.06
CA PHE A 11 -9.69 -7.51 -15.32
C PHE A 11 -10.58 -8.58 -15.98
N PRO A 12 -10.88 -8.45 -17.30
CA PRO A 12 -10.70 -7.21 -18.06
C PRO A 12 -11.64 -6.10 -17.55
N VAL A 13 -11.20 -4.85 -17.67
CA VAL A 13 -12.05 -3.70 -17.37
C VAL A 13 -13.11 -3.56 -18.47
N ASP A 14 -14.37 -3.37 -18.09
CA ASP A 14 -15.46 -3.17 -19.04
C ASP A 14 -15.41 -1.74 -19.62
N SER A 15 -15.03 -1.64 -20.88
CA SER A 15 -14.93 -0.38 -21.64
C SER A 15 -16.22 0.44 -21.61
N ASN A 16 -17.39 -0.21 -21.66
CA ASN A 16 -18.67 0.50 -21.68
C ASN A 16 -18.96 1.15 -20.31
N ILE A 17 -18.60 0.47 -19.23
CA ILE A 17 -18.75 1.02 -17.88
C ILE A 17 -17.82 2.23 -17.71
N ILE A 18 -16.56 2.13 -18.12
CA ILE A 18 -15.60 3.23 -18.03
C ILE A 18 -16.05 4.41 -18.91
N LYS A 19 -16.47 4.16 -20.13
CA LYS A 19 -16.98 5.18 -21.03
C LYS A 19 -18.15 5.95 -20.41
N LYS A 20 -19.17 5.23 -19.97
CA LYS A 20 -20.36 5.83 -19.35
C LYS A 20 -20.02 6.58 -18.05
N PHE A 21 -19.11 6.06 -17.25
CA PHE A 21 -18.67 6.72 -16.02
C PHE A 21 -17.90 8.01 -16.32
N SER A 22 -17.11 8.03 -17.39
CA SER A 22 -16.25 9.16 -17.78
C SER A 22 -17.02 10.34 -18.38
N GLU A 23 -18.28 10.13 -18.82
CA GLU A 23 -19.10 11.18 -19.42
C GLU A 23 -19.26 12.37 -18.48
N ASP A 24 -18.99 13.57 -18.97
CA ASP A 24 -19.12 14.84 -18.24
C ASP A 24 -18.25 14.97 -16.97
N LEU A 25 -17.22 14.14 -16.84
CA LEU A 25 -16.24 14.28 -15.77
C LEU A 25 -15.04 15.11 -16.23
N ASN A 26 -14.60 16.02 -15.38
CA ASN A 26 -13.35 16.75 -15.56
C ASN A 26 -12.15 15.93 -15.07
N GLU A 27 -12.37 15.09 -14.07
CA GLU A 27 -11.32 14.33 -13.41
C GLU A 27 -11.84 12.97 -12.92
N ILE A 28 -11.03 11.94 -13.06
CA ILE A 28 -11.20 10.62 -12.45
C ILE A 28 -10.05 10.40 -11.50
N PHE A 29 -10.37 10.20 -10.22
CA PHE A 29 -9.41 9.82 -9.20
C PHE A 29 -9.49 8.32 -8.95
N VAL A 30 -8.43 7.61 -9.33
CA VAL A 30 -8.34 6.16 -9.18
C VAL A 30 -7.72 5.84 -7.82
N ILE A 31 -8.46 5.07 -7.02
CA ILE A 31 -8.03 4.63 -5.70
C ILE A 31 -7.82 3.13 -5.74
N GLU A 32 -6.58 2.73 -5.62
CA GLU A 32 -6.16 1.32 -5.59
C GLU A 32 -4.93 1.15 -4.70
N GLU A 33 -4.78 -0.02 -4.11
CA GLU A 33 -3.57 -0.35 -3.34
C GLU A 33 -2.39 -0.71 -4.25
N LYS A 34 -1.18 -0.60 -3.69
CA LYS A 34 0.08 -0.99 -4.34
C LYS A 34 0.27 -0.28 -5.69
N ARG A 35 0.49 -1.04 -6.76
CA ARG A 35 0.80 -0.50 -8.08
C ARG A 35 -0.43 0.07 -8.79
N SER A 36 -0.20 0.98 -9.71
CA SER A 36 -1.22 1.56 -10.60
C SER A 36 -1.66 0.57 -11.68
N PHE A 37 -2.48 -0.40 -11.33
CA PHE A 37 -3.00 -1.39 -12.27
C PHE A 37 -4.29 -0.89 -12.94
N ILE A 38 -5.29 -0.53 -12.15
CA ILE A 38 -6.57 0.00 -12.65
C ILE A 38 -6.39 1.35 -13.31
N GLU A 39 -5.55 2.20 -12.74
CA GLU A 39 -5.22 3.51 -13.31
C GLU A 39 -4.66 3.39 -14.73
N MET A 40 -3.77 2.43 -14.97
CA MET A 40 -3.22 2.19 -16.31
C MET A 40 -4.28 1.73 -17.29
N LEU A 41 -5.13 0.78 -16.89
CA LEU A 41 -6.22 0.28 -17.73
C LEU A 41 -7.23 1.38 -18.08
N ILE A 42 -7.58 2.23 -17.12
CA ILE A 42 -8.47 3.35 -17.37
C ILE A 42 -7.82 4.37 -18.31
N LYS A 43 -6.53 4.69 -18.13
CA LYS A 43 -5.78 5.59 -19.01
C LYS A 43 -5.76 5.08 -20.45
N GLU A 44 -5.51 3.78 -20.62
CA GLU A 44 -5.53 3.12 -21.93
C GLU A 44 -6.91 3.23 -22.57
N GLU A 45 -7.97 2.92 -21.83
CA GLU A 45 -9.35 2.93 -22.33
C GLU A 45 -9.79 4.33 -22.77
N VAL A 46 -9.50 5.37 -21.98
CA VAL A 46 -9.95 6.73 -22.29
C VAL A 46 -8.99 7.51 -23.21
N TYR A 47 -7.88 6.92 -23.60
CA TYR A 47 -6.84 7.60 -24.36
C TYR A 47 -7.35 8.32 -25.61
N ASN A 48 -8.23 7.68 -26.35
CA ASN A 48 -8.80 8.18 -27.60
C ASN A 48 -10.12 8.95 -27.43
N TYR A 49 -10.59 9.19 -26.20
CA TYR A 49 -11.84 9.93 -26.01
C TYR A 49 -11.63 11.40 -26.33
N PRO A 50 -12.55 12.04 -27.09
CA PRO A 50 -12.40 13.43 -27.50
C PRO A 50 -12.39 14.40 -26.31
N ASN A 51 -13.18 14.13 -25.28
CA ASN A 51 -13.28 14.91 -24.04
C ASN A 51 -12.85 14.05 -22.85
N LYS A 52 -11.60 13.57 -22.88
CA LYS A 52 -11.09 12.73 -21.83
C LYS A 52 -10.90 13.49 -20.52
N PRO A 53 -11.35 12.95 -19.39
CA PRO A 53 -11.08 13.52 -18.09
C PRO A 53 -9.59 13.42 -17.74
N LEU A 54 -9.13 14.29 -16.85
CA LEU A 54 -7.83 14.11 -16.19
C LEU A 54 -7.88 12.84 -15.33
N ILE A 55 -6.91 11.96 -15.48
CA ILE A 55 -6.82 10.75 -14.66
C ILE A 55 -5.66 10.88 -13.71
N VAL A 56 -5.95 10.82 -12.43
CA VAL A 56 -4.98 10.82 -11.34
C VAL A 56 -5.17 9.59 -10.46
N GLY A 57 -4.12 9.17 -9.80
CA GLY A 57 -4.13 7.99 -8.94
C GLY A 57 -2.89 7.96 -8.06
N LYS A 58 -1.89 7.18 -8.43
CA LYS A 58 -0.62 7.15 -7.68
C LYS A 58 0.10 8.48 -7.73
N ASN A 59 -0.01 9.17 -8.86
CA ASN A 59 0.54 10.51 -9.03
C ASN A 59 -0.56 11.48 -9.48
N ASP A 60 -0.35 12.74 -9.19
CA ASP A 60 -1.15 13.84 -9.71
C ASP A 60 -0.73 14.27 -11.13
N GLU A 61 -1.34 15.32 -11.65
CA GLU A 61 -1.05 15.91 -12.97
C GLU A 61 0.37 16.48 -13.10
N ASN A 62 1.05 16.76 -12.00
CA ASN A 62 2.42 17.26 -11.94
C ASN A 62 3.44 16.15 -11.66
N ASN A 63 2.99 14.89 -11.73
CA ASN A 63 3.79 13.72 -11.40
C ASN A 63 4.27 13.68 -9.93
N GLN A 64 3.55 14.35 -9.02
CA GLN A 64 3.80 14.29 -7.60
C GLN A 64 3.02 13.12 -7.00
N SER A 65 3.62 12.44 -6.03
CA SER A 65 2.98 11.29 -5.36
C SER A 65 1.67 11.72 -4.68
N LEU A 66 0.57 11.05 -5.00
CA LEU A 66 -0.76 11.34 -4.47
C LEU A 66 -1.27 10.18 -3.60
N VAL A 67 -1.35 8.98 -4.14
CA VAL A 67 -1.73 7.78 -3.38
C VAL A 67 -0.51 6.87 -3.20
N PRO A 68 -0.11 6.52 -1.97
CA PRO A 68 1.05 5.68 -1.75
C PRO A 68 0.98 4.36 -2.54
N GLY A 69 2.12 3.95 -3.10
CA GLY A 69 2.28 2.67 -3.79
C GLY A 69 2.80 1.54 -2.88
N TYR A 70 2.91 1.79 -1.59
CA TYR A 70 3.45 0.89 -0.58
C TYR A 70 2.58 0.92 0.69
N GLY A 71 2.77 -0.06 1.55
CA GLY A 71 2.01 -0.16 2.79
C GLY A 71 0.55 -0.54 2.57
N GLU A 72 -0.25 -0.34 3.60
CA GLU A 72 -1.70 -0.46 3.59
C GLU A 72 -2.31 0.93 3.31
N LEU A 73 -3.39 0.96 2.55
CA LEU A 73 -4.12 2.18 2.26
C LEU A 73 -5.34 2.27 3.19
N THR A 74 -5.21 3.03 4.26
CA THR A 74 -6.28 3.16 5.25
C THR A 74 -7.35 4.18 4.81
N ALA A 75 -8.53 4.09 5.42
CA ALA A 75 -9.60 5.06 5.19
C ALA A 75 -9.21 6.48 5.64
N ASP A 76 -8.37 6.58 6.68
CA ASP A 76 -7.88 7.86 7.18
C ASP A 76 -6.89 8.51 6.22
N ASP A 77 -6.00 7.71 5.61
CA ASP A 77 -5.09 8.19 4.57
C ASP A 77 -5.87 8.72 3.37
N LEU A 78 -6.84 7.94 2.91
CA LEU A 78 -7.70 8.34 1.79
C LEU A 78 -8.50 9.61 2.11
N SER A 79 -9.03 9.72 3.30
CA SER A 79 -9.78 10.91 3.74
C SER A 79 -8.91 12.16 3.67
N ARG A 80 -7.67 12.09 4.12
CA ARG A 80 -6.70 13.20 4.02
C ARG A 80 -6.37 13.55 2.58
N ILE A 81 -6.07 12.55 1.76
CA ILE A 81 -5.72 12.75 0.36
C ILE A 81 -6.88 13.41 -0.41
N ILE A 82 -8.08 12.86 -0.27
CA ILE A 82 -9.30 13.37 -0.92
C ILE A 82 -9.60 14.80 -0.45
N PHE A 83 -9.52 15.04 0.84
CA PHE A 83 -9.74 16.36 1.39
C PHE A 83 -8.74 17.39 0.85
N ASN A 84 -7.45 17.08 0.92
CA ASN A 84 -6.40 17.99 0.46
C ASN A 84 -6.56 18.33 -1.04
N ARG A 85 -7.01 17.36 -1.86
CA ARG A 85 -7.20 17.58 -3.28
C ARG A 85 -8.45 18.36 -3.63
N TYR A 86 -9.55 18.12 -2.92
CA TYR A 86 -10.86 18.62 -3.34
C TYR A 86 -11.46 19.71 -2.45
N SER A 87 -10.96 19.97 -1.25
CA SER A 87 -11.53 20.93 -0.33
C SER A 87 -11.73 22.32 -0.97
N SER A 88 -10.73 22.80 -1.69
CA SER A 88 -10.80 24.09 -2.39
C SER A 88 -11.74 24.09 -3.60
N LYS A 89 -11.90 22.93 -4.26
CA LYS A 89 -12.73 22.80 -5.47
C LYS A 89 -14.22 22.64 -5.14
N ILE A 90 -14.55 22.10 -3.98
CA ILE A 90 -15.93 21.76 -3.59
C ILE A 90 -16.52 22.86 -2.68
N GLY A 91 -15.70 23.81 -2.23
CA GLY A 91 -16.14 24.88 -1.32
C GLY A 91 -16.61 24.33 0.04
N VAL A 92 -16.15 23.17 0.41
CA VAL A 92 -16.35 22.65 1.76
C VAL A 92 -15.42 23.44 2.66
N GLU A 93 -15.99 24.43 3.34
CA GLU A 93 -15.36 24.97 4.53
C GLU A 93 -15.14 23.80 5.48
N SER A 94 -13.89 23.52 5.66
CA SER A 94 -13.44 22.34 6.34
C SER A 94 -14.10 22.21 7.71
N ASP A 95 -14.76 21.10 7.95
CA ASP A 95 -14.82 20.61 9.32
C ASP A 95 -13.40 20.16 9.69
N ASN A 96 -12.53 21.15 9.81
CA ASN A 96 -11.10 21.02 10.16
C ASN A 96 -10.92 20.17 11.41
N ASN A 97 -11.99 20.04 12.22
CA ASN A 97 -11.96 19.27 13.45
C ASN A 97 -11.79 17.77 13.18
N LYS A 98 -12.45 17.18 12.17
CA LYS A 98 -12.30 15.75 11.90
C LYS A 98 -10.90 15.41 11.39
N ILE A 99 -10.39 16.19 10.44
CA ILE A 99 -9.03 15.98 9.90
C ILE A 99 -7.98 16.26 10.96
N LYS A 100 -8.20 17.29 11.79
CA LYS A 100 -7.33 17.58 12.92
C LYS A 100 -7.34 16.44 13.93
N ILE A 101 -8.51 15.88 14.25
CA ILE A 101 -8.62 14.72 15.14
C ILE A 101 -7.87 13.51 14.55
N ILE A 102 -8.04 13.22 13.24
CA ILE A 102 -7.33 12.11 12.57
C ILE A 102 -5.82 12.33 12.68
N SER A 103 -5.33 13.54 12.37
CA SER A 103 -3.90 13.85 12.46
C SER A 103 -3.36 13.83 13.91
N GLU A 104 -4.16 14.22 14.89
CA GLU A 104 -3.80 14.14 16.31
C GLU A 104 -3.75 12.70 16.82
N VAL A 105 -4.67 11.84 16.36
CA VAL A 105 -4.66 10.40 16.67
C VAL A 105 -3.43 9.74 16.06
N ASP A 106 -3.13 10.02 14.79
CA ASP A 106 -1.93 9.51 14.14
C ASP A 106 -0.66 9.91 14.86
N ASN A 107 -0.54 11.18 15.24
CA ASN A 107 0.62 11.65 15.98
C ASN A 107 0.76 10.99 17.36
N ARG A 108 -0.34 10.63 18.01
CA ARG A 108 -0.29 9.85 19.27
C ARG A 108 0.06 8.39 19.06
N VAL A 109 -0.43 7.78 17.98
CA VAL A 109 -0.23 6.35 17.71
C VAL A 109 1.12 6.09 17.06
N TYR A 110 1.57 6.97 16.15
CA TYR A 110 2.80 6.78 15.38
C TYR A 110 3.93 7.73 15.77
N GLY A 111 3.65 8.79 16.52
CA GLY A 111 4.64 9.77 16.95
C GLY A 111 5.48 9.33 18.15
N GLU A 112 4.97 8.43 18.97
CA GLU A 112 5.76 7.76 19.99
C GLU A 112 6.34 6.48 19.41
N SER A 113 7.67 6.31 19.54
CA SER A 113 8.33 5.07 19.17
C SER A 113 7.69 3.93 19.95
N LEU A 114 6.80 3.20 19.31
CA LEU A 114 6.27 1.98 19.87
C LEU A 114 7.44 1.05 20.13
N THR A 115 7.53 0.51 21.34
CA THR A 115 8.55 -0.47 21.69
C THR A 115 8.47 -1.62 20.69
N SER A 116 9.44 -1.68 19.79
CA SER A 116 9.52 -2.79 18.85
C SER A 116 10.00 -4.03 19.60
N ARG A 117 9.37 -5.15 19.36
CA ARG A 117 9.85 -6.44 19.83
C ARG A 117 10.74 -7.03 18.75
N SER A 118 11.97 -7.41 19.13
CA SER A 118 12.79 -8.23 18.25
C SER A 118 12.13 -9.58 18.03
N MET A 119 12.30 -10.13 16.84
CA MET A 119 11.85 -11.50 16.56
C MET A 119 12.71 -12.49 17.34
N TYR A 120 12.09 -13.53 17.89
CA TYR A 120 12.76 -14.59 18.62
C TYR A 120 12.00 -15.90 18.51
N PHE A 121 12.68 -17.00 18.64
CA PHE A 121 12.05 -18.32 18.70
C PHE A 121 11.30 -18.53 20.01
N CYS A 122 10.24 -19.33 19.97
CA CYS A 122 9.49 -19.68 21.18
C CYS A 122 10.40 -20.32 22.23
N SER A 123 10.06 -20.13 23.51
CA SER A 123 10.80 -20.77 24.62
C SER A 123 10.76 -22.30 24.47
N GLY A 124 11.91 -22.93 24.55
CA GLY A 124 12.05 -24.38 24.37
C GLY A 124 11.92 -24.88 22.91
N CYS A 125 11.85 -23.99 21.97
CA CYS A 125 11.76 -24.35 20.53
C CYS A 125 13.09 -25.00 20.06
N PRO A 126 13.05 -26.12 19.31
CA PRO A 126 14.25 -26.74 18.74
C PRO A 126 15.06 -25.80 17.83
N HIS A 127 14.41 -24.82 17.19
CA HIS A 127 15.07 -23.82 16.34
C HIS A 127 16.12 -22.99 17.11
N ASN A 128 15.99 -22.83 18.41
CA ASN A 128 17.01 -22.17 19.23
C ASN A 128 18.37 -22.92 19.21
N THR A 129 18.36 -24.18 18.84
CA THR A 129 19.58 -24.99 18.76
C THR A 129 20.01 -25.25 17.34
N SER A 130 19.04 -25.61 16.45
CA SER A 130 19.34 -26.01 15.07
C SER A 130 19.71 -24.88 14.15
N THR A 131 19.22 -23.64 14.41
CA THR A 131 19.44 -22.51 13.52
C THR A 131 20.45 -21.50 14.03
N VAL A 132 20.63 -21.37 15.32
CA VAL A 132 21.52 -20.36 15.93
C VAL A 132 22.92 -20.92 16.18
N LYS A 133 23.04 -22.20 16.47
CA LYS A 133 24.33 -22.86 16.83
C LYS A 133 24.96 -23.56 15.62
N LEU A 134 25.14 -22.86 14.53
CA LEU A 134 25.98 -23.39 13.45
C LEU A 134 27.47 -23.37 13.83
N PRO A 135 28.28 -24.27 13.30
CA PRO A 135 29.73 -24.24 13.48
C PRO A 135 30.33 -22.89 13.10
N GLU A 136 31.47 -22.56 13.69
CA GLU A 136 32.19 -21.34 13.36
C GLU A 136 32.64 -21.37 11.89
N GLY A 137 32.36 -20.30 11.17
CA GLY A 137 32.66 -20.20 9.73
C GLY A 137 31.55 -20.71 8.81
N ASP A 138 30.54 -21.40 9.33
CA ASP A 138 29.38 -21.81 8.56
C ASP A 138 28.32 -20.71 8.47
N SER A 139 27.57 -20.73 7.39
CA SER A 139 26.40 -19.88 7.20
C SER A 139 25.30 -20.71 6.56
N ALA A 140 24.04 -20.31 6.80
CA ALA A 140 22.90 -21.08 6.35
C ALA A 140 21.96 -20.24 5.47
N PHE A 141 21.34 -20.94 4.56
CA PHE A 141 20.19 -20.43 3.81
C PHE A 141 18.92 -20.98 4.46
N GLY A 142 18.00 -20.11 4.85
CA GLY A 142 16.77 -20.51 5.53
C GLY A 142 15.60 -20.69 4.57
N GLY A 143 14.65 -21.55 4.95
CA GLY A 143 13.33 -21.61 4.33
C GLY A 143 12.39 -20.56 4.91
N ILE A 144 11.10 -20.70 4.59
CA ILE A 144 10.02 -19.83 5.07
C ILE A 144 9.56 -20.27 6.47
N GLY A 145 8.83 -19.41 7.16
CA GLY A 145 8.33 -19.67 8.51
C GLY A 145 9.38 -19.39 9.58
N CYS A 146 9.55 -20.29 10.53
CA CYS A 146 10.49 -20.08 11.63
C CYS A 146 11.96 -19.96 11.17
N HIS A 147 12.33 -20.54 10.05
CA HIS A 147 13.67 -20.36 9.47
C HIS A 147 13.97 -18.91 9.09
N LEU A 148 12.95 -18.16 8.64
CA LEU A 148 13.09 -16.75 8.35
C LEU A 148 13.55 -15.95 9.58
N MET A 149 13.08 -16.34 10.77
CA MET A 149 13.45 -15.65 12.01
C MET A 149 14.94 -15.78 12.32
N ALA A 150 15.60 -16.83 11.84
CA ALA A 150 17.04 -17.00 12.04
C ALA A 150 17.88 -15.87 11.44
N MET A 151 17.34 -15.11 10.48
CA MET A 151 17.98 -13.92 9.90
C MET A 151 17.94 -12.70 10.83
N PHE A 152 17.01 -12.68 11.77
CA PHE A 152 16.75 -11.53 12.64
C PHE A 152 17.14 -11.76 14.09
N VAL A 153 17.61 -12.96 14.41
CA VAL A 153 18.13 -13.27 15.75
C VAL A 153 19.59 -12.83 15.82
N ASP A 154 19.94 -12.11 16.87
CA ASP A 154 21.34 -11.75 17.16
C ASP A 154 22.18 -13.03 17.21
N ASP A 155 23.35 -13.00 16.60
CA ASP A 155 24.23 -14.15 16.36
C ASP A 155 23.69 -15.22 15.38
N GLY A 156 22.58 -14.92 14.69
CA GLY A 156 22.07 -15.77 13.62
C GLY A 156 23.04 -15.81 12.43
N LYS A 157 23.36 -17.00 11.96
CA LYS A 157 24.27 -17.22 10.81
C LYS A 157 23.51 -17.42 9.49
N ALA A 158 22.20 -17.18 9.49
CA ALA A 158 21.41 -17.23 8.28
C ALA A 158 21.55 -15.89 7.51
N PHE A 159 21.86 -15.97 6.23
CA PHE A 159 22.13 -14.79 5.38
C PHE A 159 21.12 -14.62 4.24
N GLY A 160 20.21 -15.55 4.05
CA GLY A 160 19.20 -15.47 3.01
C GLY A 160 18.09 -16.50 3.21
N THR A 161 17.02 -16.34 2.45
CA THR A 161 15.90 -17.28 2.43
C THR A 161 15.55 -17.66 1.01
N THR A 162 15.02 -18.88 0.83
CA THR A 162 14.39 -19.31 -0.41
C THR A 162 12.88 -19.17 -0.30
N HIS A 163 12.20 -19.06 -1.44
CA HIS A 163 10.74 -19.13 -1.47
C HIS A 163 10.26 -20.55 -1.20
N MET A 164 9.00 -20.70 -0.82
CA MET A 164 8.39 -22.01 -0.55
C MET A 164 8.54 -22.95 -1.75
N GLY A 165 9.05 -24.16 -1.49
CA GLY A 165 9.35 -25.16 -2.49
C GLY A 165 10.72 -25.03 -3.16
N GLY A 166 11.52 -24.04 -2.74
CA GLY A 166 12.90 -23.85 -3.19
C GLY A 166 13.95 -24.35 -2.20
N GLU A 167 13.51 -24.98 -1.12
CA GLU A 167 14.38 -25.61 -0.12
C GLU A 167 14.88 -26.96 -0.64
N GLY A 168 16.13 -27.06 -0.99
CA GLY A 168 16.64 -28.32 -1.49
C GLY A 168 18.11 -28.37 -1.68
#